data_47b3bb50d59e74d13819c08e3b6074ec
#
_entry.id   47b3bb50d59e74d13819c08e3b6074ec
#
_cell.length_a   1.000
_cell.length_b   1.000
_cell.length_c   1.000
_cell.angle_alpha   90.00
_cell.angle_beta   90.00
_cell.angle_gamma   90.00
#
_symmetry.space_group_name_H-M   'P 1'
#
loop_
_entity.id
_entity.type
_entity.pdbx_description
1 polymer ?
#
loop_
_entity_poly.entity_id
_entity_poly.type
_entity_poly.pdbx_seq_one_letter_code
_entity_poly.pdbx_strand_id
1 'polypeptide(L)'
;MKIEASAPSNIALIKYMGKSSAQNNMPTNASLSFTLEHLRSFVTLELAHDRDQWAPLEGLPEIKLSDSGQAKFLNHFARLKEQWKIPAHYTVRSANNFPADCGLASSASSFAALTLAVYELAKRMSLTPELGQVELSRLSRLGSGSSCRSLFSPWALWRDDGAEKSAIGWHLDHAVILVSEGKKQVSSSQAHIRVSNSLLYNGRSERAEARLSELTSALQARSWRQCFELCWSEFQDMHALFETSRPAFGYMTSESQRVLAHLRQIWQETDDGPLVTMDAGANIHLLIRPEQSARANQWLQGLNCIKSWS
;
A
#
# COMPACT_ATOMS: atom_id res chain seq x y z
N MET A 1 14.22 -18.32 20.74
CA MET A 1 13.39 -17.11 20.87
C MET A 1 12.68 -16.91 19.54
N LYS A 2 11.36 -16.83 19.57
CA LYS A 2 10.52 -16.55 18.38
C LYS A 2 9.87 -15.17 18.56
N ILE A 3 9.94 -14.33 17.53
CA ILE A 3 9.29 -13.02 17.47
C ILE A 3 8.27 -13.04 16.36
N GLU A 4 7.09 -12.54 16.62
CA GLU A 4 6.01 -12.45 15.65
C GLU A 4 5.50 -11.02 15.57
N ALA A 5 5.25 -10.53 14.36
CA ALA A 5 4.61 -9.26 14.12
C ALA A 5 3.73 -9.33 12.87
N SER A 6 2.76 -8.44 12.79
CA SER A 6 1.93 -8.28 11.60
C SER A 6 1.63 -6.82 11.35
N ALA A 7 1.40 -6.47 10.10
CA ALA A 7 0.95 -5.14 9.72
C ALA A 7 -0.11 -5.21 8.63
N PRO A 8 -1.09 -4.30 8.64
CA PRO A 8 -2.12 -4.22 7.60
C PRO A 8 -1.55 -3.67 6.30
N SER A 9 -2.21 -3.99 5.19
CA SER A 9 -2.02 -3.27 3.94
C SER A 9 -2.65 -1.88 4.00
N ASN A 10 -2.38 -1.04 3.02
CA ASN A 10 -3.03 0.26 2.88
C ASN A 10 -3.29 0.57 1.41
N ILE A 11 -4.32 1.35 1.15
CA ILE A 11 -4.63 1.87 -0.19
C ILE A 11 -4.59 3.39 -0.20
N ALA A 12 -3.76 3.97 -1.04
CA ALA A 12 -3.67 5.41 -1.18
C ALA A 12 -4.85 5.96 -1.99
N LEU A 13 -5.43 7.06 -1.53
CA LEU A 13 -6.40 7.88 -2.26
C LEU A 13 -5.72 9.09 -2.91
N ILE A 14 -4.66 9.62 -2.29
CA ILE A 14 -3.69 10.51 -2.94
C ILE A 14 -2.41 9.71 -3.10
N LYS A 15 -1.99 9.55 -4.34
CA LYS A 15 -0.98 8.56 -4.74
C LYS A 15 0.44 9.06 -4.52
N TYR A 16 1.26 8.21 -3.93
CA TYR A 16 2.71 8.31 -3.98
C TYR A 16 3.19 7.80 -5.34
N MET A 17 3.63 8.70 -6.21
CA MET A 17 4.20 8.32 -7.51
C MET A 17 5.28 9.32 -7.95
N GLY A 18 6.49 8.81 -8.10
CA GLY A 18 7.72 9.58 -8.22
C GLY A 18 8.54 9.54 -6.93
N LYS A 19 9.85 9.66 -7.05
CA LYS A 19 10.80 9.67 -5.94
C LYS A 19 11.78 10.81 -6.11
N SER A 20 11.93 11.64 -5.08
CA SER A 20 12.99 12.64 -4.99
C SER A 20 14.35 12.01 -4.64
N SER A 21 14.33 10.86 -3.92
CA SER A 21 15.49 10.00 -3.67
C SER A 21 15.10 8.53 -3.78
N ALA A 22 15.72 7.84 -4.74
CA ALA A 22 15.49 6.41 -4.96
C ALA A 22 16.05 5.56 -3.81
N GLN A 23 17.19 5.94 -3.23
CA GLN A 23 17.87 5.20 -2.16
C GLN A 23 17.06 5.16 -0.86
N ASN A 24 16.37 6.25 -0.53
CA ASN A 24 15.63 6.42 0.71
C ASN A 24 14.11 6.40 0.50
N ASN A 25 13.62 6.10 -0.71
CA ASN A 25 12.20 6.13 -1.04
C ASN A 25 11.49 7.45 -0.69
N MET A 26 12.20 8.58 -0.76
CA MET A 26 11.61 9.89 -0.47
C MET A 26 10.56 10.24 -1.53
N PRO A 27 9.38 10.71 -1.13
CA PRO A 27 8.32 11.04 -2.07
C PRO A 27 8.58 12.40 -2.75
N THR A 28 7.92 12.61 -3.90
CA THR A 28 7.86 13.92 -4.57
C THR A 28 6.63 14.72 -4.16
N ASN A 29 5.63 14.07 -3.57
CA ASN A 29 4.41 14.68 -3.06
C ASN A 29 3.89 13.91 -1.85
N ALA A 30 3.10 14.55 -1.02
CA ALA A 30 2.41 13.88 0.08
C ALA A 30 1.39 12.85 -0.43
N SER A 31 1.07 11.87 0.40
CA SER A 31 0.07 10.85 0.08
C SER A 31 -0.83 10.55 1.27
N LEU A 32 -2.10 10.30 1.00
CA LEU A 32 -3.12 9.95 1.99
C LEU A 32 -3.62 8.54 1.69
N SER A 33 -3.65 7.66 2.71
CA SER A 33 -4.14 6.29 2.55
C SER A 33 -5.13 5.89 3.63
N PHE A 34 -5.99 4.94 3.26
CA PHE A 34 -6.84 4.18 4.16
C PHE A 34 -6.20 2.83 4.47
N THR A 35 -6.26 2.39 5.73
CA THR A 35 -5.64 1.15 6.20
C THR A 35 -6.60 -0.01 6.04
N LEU A 36 -6.12 -1.11 5.47
CA LEU A 36 -6.88 -2.30 5.12
C LEU A 36 -6.65 -3.37 6.20
N GLU A 37 -7.30 -3.24 7.34
CA GLU A 37 -7.05 -4.10 8.52
C GLU A 37 -7.27 -5.59 8.26
N HIS A 38 -8.17 -5.96 7.34
CA HIS A 38 -8.47 -7.34 6.97
C HIS A 38 -7.42 -7.97 6.03
N LEU A 39 -6.55 -7.16 5.40
CA LEU A 39 -5.47 -7.60 4.53
C LEU A 39 -4.12 -7.39 5.24
N ARG A 40 -3.54 -8.45 5.77
CA ARG A 40 -2.34 -8.35 6.62
C ARG A 40 -1.19 -9.21 6.11
N SER A 41 0.02 -8.72 6.33
CA SER A 41 1.25 -9.50 6.24
C SER A 41 1.74 -9.87 7.64
N PHE A 42 2.32 -11.05 7.74
CA PHE A 42 2.84 -11.63 8.96
C PHE A 42 4.34 -11.90 8.79
N VAL A 43 5.11 -11.63 9.82
CA VAL A 43 6.55 -11.90 9.86
C VAL A 43 6.89 -12.58 11.17
N THR A 44 7.68 -13.65 11.06
CA THR A 44 8.26 -14.36 12.20
C THR A 44 9.77 -14.36 12.09
N LEU A 45 10.47 -14.08 13.17
CA LEU A 45 11.93 -14.19 13.31
C LEU A 45 12.26 -15.37 14.19
N GLU A 46 13.07 -16.30 13.69
CA GLU A 46 13.59 -17.48 14.40
C GLU A 46 15.11 -17.50 14.30
N LEU A 47 15.81 -17.87 15.39
CA LEU A 47 17.27 -17.98 15.37
C LEU A 47 17.72 -18.94 14.29
N ALA A 48 18.74 -18.57 13.56
CA ALA A 48 19.42 -19.38 12.55
C ALA A 48 20.90 -19.58 12.95
N HIS A 49 21.54 -20.65 12.44
CA HIS A 49 22.93 -21.00 12.81
C HIS A 49 23.95 -20.14 12.06
N ASP A 50 23.86 -20.08 10.74
CA ASP A 50 24.99 -19.64 9.92
C ASP A 50 24.81 -18.29 9.25
N ARG A 51 23.57 -17.95 8.87
CA ARG A 51 23.27 -16.74 8.09
C ARG A 51 21.82 -16.31 8.21
N ASP A 52 21.57 -15.05 7.91
CA ASP A 52 20.23 -14.54 7.71
C ASP A 52 19.65 -15.11 6.42
N GLN A 53 18.42 -15.61 6.48
CA GLN A 53 17.73 -16.20 5.32
C GLN A 53 16.23 -15.93 5.38
N TRP A 54 15.60 -15.96 4.21
CA TRP A 54 14.15 -15.88 4.10
C TRP A 54 13.54 -17.27 3.84
N ALA A 55 12.35 -17.50 4.40
CA ALA A 55 11.52 -18.65 4.11
C ALA A 55 10.03 -18.27 4.16
N PRO A 56 9.13 -18.99 3.48
CA PRO A 56 7.70 -18.80 3.66
C PRO A 56 7.27 -19.16 5.09
N LEU A 57 6.25 -18.46 5.61
CA LEU A 57 5.61 -18.78 6.88
C LEU A 57 4.53 -19.83 6.63
N GLU A 58 4.58 -20.93 7.35
CA GLU A 58 3.62 -22.02 7.26
C GLU A 58 2.26 -21.66 7.88
N GLY A 59 1.19 -22.36 7.46
CA GLY A 59 -0.17 -22.17 7.97
C GLY A 59 -0.97 -21.03 7.35
N LEU A 60 -0.39 -20.30 6.40
CA LEU A 60 -1.03 -19.26 5.59
C LEU A 60 -0.76 -19.53 4.11
N PRO A 61 -1.49 -18.90 3.18
CA PRO A 61 -1.20 -19.04 1.76
C PRO A 61 0.28 -18.81 1.44
N GLU A 62 0.89 -19.77 0.73
CA GLU A 62 2.31 -19.70 0.41
C GLU A 62 2.60 -18.49 -0.48
N ILE A 63 3.51 -17.65 -0.06
CA ILE A 63 4.06 -16.57 -0.89
C ILE A 63 5.37 -17.02 -1.54
N LYS A 64 5.53 -16.72 -2.84
CA LYS A 64 6.76 -16.97 -3.59
C LYS A 64 7.42 -15.65 -3.91
N LEU A 65 8.43 -15.28 -3.13
CA LEU A 65 9.25 -14.13 -3.48
C LEU A 65 10.25 -14.50 -4.58
N SER A 66 10.38 -13.65 -5.59
CA SER A 66 11.49 -13.74 -6.53
C SER A 66 12.84 -13.51 -5.80
N ASP A 67 13.95 -13.92 -6.39
CA ASP A 67 15.29 -13.71 -5.82
C ASP A 67 15.54 -12.23 -5.50
N SER A 68 15.12 -11.34 -6.39
CA SER A 68 15.21 -9.89 -6.17
C SER A 68 14.29 -9.41 -5.03
N GLY A 69 13.12 -10.02 -4.85
CA GLY A 69 12.20 -9.76 -3.75
C GLY A 69 12.77 -10.21 -2.41
N GLN A 70 13.33 -11.43 -2.37
CA GLN A 70 14.02 -11.95 -1.19
C GLN A 70 15.23 -11.07 -0.80
N ALA A 71 16.08 -10.74 -1.79
CA ALA A 71 17.23 -9.88 -1.57
C ALA A 71 16.82 -8.50 -1.01
N LYS A 72 15.78 -7.89 -1.58
CA LYS A 72 15.27 -6.61 -1.08
C LYS A 72 14.77 -6.70 0.37
N PHE A 73 14.06 -7.79 0.70
CA PHE A 73 13.53 -8.03 2.03
C PHE A 73 14.64 -8.24 3.06
N LEU A 74 15.61 -9.10 2.74
CA LEU A 74 16.77 -9.37 3.59
C LEU A 74 17.71 -8.16 3.72
N ASN A 75 17.88 -7.35 2.68
CA ASN A 75 18.64 -6.11 2.76
C ASN A 75 18.01 -5.11 3.75
N HIS A 76 16.69 -5.03 3.80
CA HIS A 76 16.01 -4.20 4.79
C HIS A 76 16.18 -4.78 6.20
N PHE A 77 16.07 -6.11 6.35
CA PHE A 77 16.33 -6.79 7.60
C PHE A 77 17.78 -6.50 8.11
N ALA A 78 18.77 -6.64 7.23
CA ALA A 78 20.18 -6.35 7.57
C ALA A 78 20.38 -4.89 8.01
N ARG A 79 19.75 -3.93 7.33
CA ARG A 79 19.78 -2.50 7.71
C ARG A 79 19.22 -2.28 9.11
N LEU A 80 18.09 -2.91 9.45
CA LEU A 80 17.49 -2.80 10.79
C LEU A 80 18.35 -3.48 11.86
N LYS A 81 18.97 -4.62 11.53
CA LYS A 81 19.94 -5.29 12.43
C LYS A 81 21.15 -4.39 12.72
N GLU A 82 21.68 -3.75 11.69
CA GLU A 82 22.81 -2.80 11.84
C GLU A 82 22.40 -1.61 12.72
N GLN A 83 21.22 -1.04 12.49
CA GLN A 83 20.68 0.08 13.28
C GLN A 83 20.69 -0.22 14.79
N TRP A 84 20.32 -1.43 15.19
CA TRP A 84 20.22 -1.85 16.58
C TRP A 84 21.33 -2.82 17.04
N LYS A 85 22.33 -3.06 16.20
CA LYS A 85 23.48 -3.93 16.50
C LYS A 85 23.06 -5.34 16.96
N ILE A 86 22.05 -5.92 16.33
CA ILE A 86 21.56 -7.27 16.63
C ILE A 86 22.60 -8.30 16.18
N PRO A 87 23.20 -9.11 17.12
CA PRO A 87 24.40 -9.89 16.81
C PRO A 87 24.13 -11.22 16.12
N ALA A 88 22.97 -11.83 16.30
CA ALA A 88 22.67 -13.19 15.84
C ALA A 88 22.13 -13.23 14.41
N HIS A 89 22.08 -14.44 13.83
CA HIS A 89 21.42 -14.70 12.54
C HIS A 89 20.00 -15.21 12.74
N TYR A 90 19.14 -14.94 11.77
CA TYR A 90 17.72 -15.27 11.85
C TYR A 90 17.19 -15.83 10.51
N THR A 91 16.28 -16.79 10.61
CA THR A 91 15.34 -17.11 9.53
C THR A 91 14.17 -16.15 9.65
N VAL A 92 14.00 -15.32 8.60
CA VAL A 92 12.88 -14.39 8.49
C VAL A 92 11.78 -15.08 7.69
N ARG A 93 10.69 -15.48 8.36
CA ARG A 93 9.54 -16.08 7.68
C ARG A 93 8.48 -15.03 7.43
N SER A 94 7.82 -15.10 6.28
CA SER A 94 6.70 -14.18 6.00
C SER A 94 5.58 -14.85 5.22
N ALA A 95 4.36 -14.34 5.41
CA ALA A 95 3.17 -14.70 4.66
C ALA A 95 2.19 -13.53 4.61
N ASN A 96 1.19 -13.63 3.71
CA ASN A 96 0.03 -12.74 3.65
C ASN A 96 -1.24 -13.57 3.81
N ASN A 97 -2.31 -12.98 4.33
CA ASN A 97 -3.64 -13.59 4.27
C ASN A 97 -4.40 -13.23 2.98
N PHE A 98 -3.71 -12.67 1.99
CA PHE A 98 -4.24 -12.27 0.69
C PHE A 98 -3.23 -12.57 -0.43
N PRO A 99 -3.66 -12.68 -1.70
CA PRO A 99 -2.76 -12.96 -2.82
C PRO A 99 -1.64 -11.93 -2.96
N ALA A 100 -0.40 -12.40 -3.14
CA ALA A 100 0.75 -11.54 -3.39
C ALA A 100 0.78 -11.08 -4.86
N ASP A 101 1.49 -9.98 -5.14
CA ASP A 101 1.76 -9.43 -6.48
C ASP A 101 0.53 -8.96 -7.30
N CYS A 102 -0.67 -9.01 -6.73
CA CYS A 102 -1.92 -8.60 -7.38
C CYS A 102 -2.26 -7.11 -7.25
N GLY A 103 -1.33 -6.26 -6.84
CA GLY A 103 -1.62 -4.83 -6.62
C GLY A 103 -2.24 -4.51 -5.26
N LEU A 104 -2.26 -5.47 -4.33
CA LEU A 104 -2.83 -5.31 -2.99
C LEU A 104 -1.84 -4.72 -1.98
N ALA A 105 -0.82 -4.01 -2.45
CA ALA A 105 0.21 -3.37 -1.65
C ALA A 105 0.92 -4.32 -0.64
N SER A 106 1.11 -5.60 -1.03
CA SER A 106 1.78 -6.60 -0.19
C SER A 106 3.16 -6.15 0.31
N SER A 107 3.90 -5.40 -0.51
CA SER A 107 5.18 -4.83 -0.06
C SER A 107 5.01 -3.78 1.04
N ALA A 108 3.89 -3.06 1.11
CA ALA A 108 3.65 -2.08 2.18
C ALA A 108 3.50 -2.79 3.53
N SER A 109 2.61 -3.75 3.63
CA SER A 109 2.35 -4.51 4.86
C SER A 109 3.54 -5.38 5.27
N SER A 110 4.21 -6.05 4.30
CA SER A 110 5.33 -6.94 4.61
C SER A 110 6.55 -6.20 5.19
N PHE A 111 6.93 -5.04 4.63
CA PHE A 111 8.03 -4.25 5.16
C PHE A 111 7.68 -3.56 6.49
N ALA A 112 6.41 -3.19 6.68
CA ALA A 112 5.95 -2.70 7.98
C ALA A 112 6.00 -3.80 9.05
N ALA A 113 5.49 -5.01 8.75
CA ALA A 113 5.55 -6.15 9.66
C ALA A 113 7.00 -6.55 9.99
N LEU A 114 7.90 -6.54 8.99
CA LEU A 114 9.33 -6.79 9.21
C LEU A 114 9.94 -5.76 10.16
N THR A 115 9.66 -4.48 9.95
CA THR A 115 10.18 -3.40 10.80
C THR A 115 9.71 -3.57 12.24
N LEU A 116 8.41 -3.89 12.43
CA LEU A 116 7.85 -4.15 13.76
C LEU A 116 8.47 -5.39 14.43
N ALA A 117 8.68 -6.49 13.67
CA ALA A 117 9.29 -7.70 14.19
C ALA A 117 10.74 -7.45 14.68
N VAL A 118 11.54 -6.74 13.88
CA VAL A 118 12.94 -6.45 14.25
C VAL A 118 13.01 -5.45 15.40
N TYR A 119 12.11 -4.47 15.44
CA TYR A 119 12.01 -3.56 16.58
C TYR A 119 11.63 -4.29 17.88
N GLU A 120 10.65 -5.18 17.84
CA GLU A 120 10.28 -6.01 19.00
C GLU A 120 11.45 -6.91 19.45
N LEU A 121 12.21 -7.46 18.50
CA LEU A 121 13.42 -8.21 18.80
C LEU A 121 14.46 -7.32 19.53
N ALA A 122 14.72 -6.13 19.00
CA ALA A 122 15.67 -5.18 19.59
C ALA A 122 15.24 -4.73 21.00
N LYS A 123 13.94 -4.52 21.22
CA LYS A 123 13.39 -4.21 22.56
C LYS A 123 13.63 -5.35 23.55
N ARG A 124 13.32 -6.59 23.16
CA ARG A 124 13.55 -7.76 24.05
C ARG A 124 15.01 -7.99 24.38
N MET A 125 15.91 -7.56 23.52
CA MET A 125 17.36 -7.59 23.76
C MET A 125 17.87 -6.33 24.47
N SER A 126 17.01 -5.38 24.80
CA SER A 126 17.39 -4.08 25.41
C SER A 126 18.40 -3.27 24.57
N LEU A 127 18.31 -3.40 23.23
CA LEU A 127 19.22 -2.73 22.29
C LEU A 127 18.68 -1.40 21.75
N THR A 128 17.45 -1.04 22.07
CA THR A 128 16.81 0.19 21.61
C THR A 128 15.94 0.80 22.72
N PRO A 129 15.84 2.14 22.79
CA PRO A 129 14.80 2.78 23.58
C PRO A 129 13.44 2.54 22.97
N GLU A 130 12.39 2.96 23.65
CA GLU A 130 11.05 2.96 23.07
C GLU A 130 10.94 4.02 21.97
N LEU A 131 10.56 3.58 20.75
CA LEU A 131 10.37 4.44 19.61
C LEU A 131 8.90 4.72 19.37
N GLY A 132 8.58 5.95 18.96
CA GLY A 132 7.25 6.33 18.52
C GLY A 132 6.90 5.75 17.15
N GLN A 133 5.59 5.68 16.83
CA GLN A 133 5.13 5.15 15.53
C GLN A 133 5.71 5.94 14.34
N VAL A 134 5.90 7.25 14.47
CA VAL A 134 6.48 8.09 13.40
C VAL A 134 7.93 7.68 13.11
N GLU A 135 8.73 7.40 14.14
CA GLU A 135 10.11 6.94 14.00
C GLU A 135 10.17 5.56 13.33
N LEU A 136 9.30 4.64 13.75
CA LEU A 136 9.15 3.32 13.11
C LEU A 136 8.71 3.44 11.65
N SER A 137 7.86 4.42 11.33
CA SER A 137 7.43 4.68 9.94
C SER A 137 8.60 5.14 9.06
N ARG A 138 9.49 5.98 9.59
CA ARG A 138 10.72 6.39 8.91
C ARG A 138 11.62 5.19 8.57
N LEU A 139 11.80 4.29 9.54
CA LEU A 139 12.56 3.06 9.32
C LEU A 139 11.90 2.15 8.29
N SER A 140 10.59 1.93 8.40
CA SER A 140 9.84 1.09 7.47
C SER A 140 9.91 1.60 6.02
N ARG A 141 9.82 2.93 5.82
CA ARG A 141 9.93 3.58 4.51
C ARG A 141 11.21 3.19 3.76
N LEU A 142 12.31 3.00 4.46
CA LEU A 142 13.59 2.63 3.85
C LEU A 142 13.53 1.29 3.13
N GLY A 143 12.68 0.37 3.57
CA GLY A 143 12.43 -0.92 2.91
C GLY A 143 11.46 -0.81 1.72
N SER A 144 10.35 -0.11 1.93
CA SER A 144 9.35 0.19 0.90
C SER A 144 8.65 1.50 1.21
N GLY A 145 8.62 2.44 0.27
CA GLY A 145 8.07 3.77 0.52
C GLY A 145 6.69 3.75 1.15
N SER A 146 5.75 3.00 0.55
CA SER A 146 4.37 2.92 1.04
C SER A 146 4.21 2.23 2.41
N SER A 147 5.23 1.51 2.91
CA SER A 147 5.12 0.76 4.16
C SER A 147 5.03 1.65 5.40
N CYS A 148 5.54 2.88 5.33
CA CYS A 148 5.43 3.83 6.42
C CYS A 148 3.97 4.10 6.82
N ARG A 149 3.02 4.06 5.87
CA ARG A 149 1.61 4.31 6.09
C ARG A 149 0.89 3.12 6.76
N SER A 150 1.41 1.89 6.62
CA SER A 150 0.85 0.68 7.22
C SER A 150 1.00 0.60 8.76
N LEU A 151 1.65 1.59 9.36
CA LEU A 151 1.80 1.69 10.81
C LEU A 151 0.71 2.53 11.49
N PHE A 152 -0.20 3.12 10.71
CA PHE A 152 -1.26 3.99 11.22
C PHE A 152 -2.63 3.52 10.73
N SER A 153 -3.65 3.71 11.58
CA SER A 153 -5.02 3.31 11.28
C SER A 153 -6.00 4.35 11.88
N PRO A 154 -7.17 4.58 11.26
CA PRO A 154 -7.62 4.08 9.96
C PRO A 154 -7.06 4.87 8.77
N TRP A 155 -6.53 6.08 8.98
CA TRP A 155 -6.00 6.97 7.97
C TRP A 155 -4.56 7.36 8.26
N ALA A 156 -3.71 7.27 7.25
CA ALA A 156 -2.30 7.66 7.31
C ALA A 156 -1.99 8.75 6.30
N LEU A 157 -1.38 9.82 6.77
CA LEU A 157 -0.81 10.88 5.94
C LEU A 157 0.71 10.71 5.92
N TRP A 158 1.28 10.62 4.74
CA TRP A 158 2.73 10.59 4.57
C TRP A 158 3.20 11.86 3.86
N ARG A 159 3.98 12.65 4.58
CA ARG A 159 4.76 13.78 4.09
C ARG A 159 6.24 13.53 4.40
N ASP A 160 7.11 14.15 3.67
CA ASP A 160 8.53 14.16 3.93
C ASP A 160 9.13 12.77 4.23
N ASP A 161 9.76 12.61 5.38
CA ASP A 161 10.52 11.41 5.75
C ASP A 161 9.74 10.34 6.51
N GLY A 162 8.51 10.61 6.94
CA GLY A 162 7.68 9.67 7.70
C GLY A 162 6.19 9.88 7.53
N ALA A 163 5.42 8.86 7.87
CA ALA A 163 3.97 8.96 7.93
C ALA A 163 3.51 9.26 9.37
N GLU A 164 2.31 9.79 9.46
CA GLU A 164 1.61 10.08 10.71
C GLU A 164 0.14 9.69 10.61
N LYS A 165 -0.52 9.59 11.75
CA LYS A 165 -1.95 9.37 11.81
C LYS A 165 -2.68 10.62 11.32
N SER A 166 -3.55 10.47 10.34
CA SER A 166 -4.41 11.58 9.89
C SER A 166 -5.54 11.83 10.88
N ALA A 167 -5.95 13.08 11.00
CA ALA A 167 -7.10 13.50 11.83
C ALA A 167 -8.47 13.07 11.24
N ILE A 168 -8.50 12.43 10.07
CA ILE A 168 -9.73 11.92 9.47
C ILE A 168 -10.25 10.76 10.33
N GLY A 169 -11.42 10.94 10.96
CA GLY A 169 -12.05 9.94 11.83
C GLY A 169 -13.10 9.06 11.13
N TRP A 170 -13.21 9.11 9.80
CA TRP A 170 -14.24 8.37 9.08
C TRP A 170 -13.81 6.91 8.88
N HIS A 171 -14.62 6.01 9.43
CA HIS A 171 -14.44 4.57 9.22
C HIS A 171 -15.18 4.15 7.95
N LEU A 172 -14.49 3.39 7.08
CA LEU A 172 -15.03 2.91 5.82
C LEU A 172 -14.79 1.39 5.72
N ASP A 173 -15.67 0.73 5.00
CA ASP A 173 -15.43 -0.64 4.54
C ASP A 173 -14.63 -0.65 3.25
N HIS A 174 -13.99 -1.76 2.96
CA HIS A 174 -13.13 -1.92 1.79
C HIS A 174 -13.46 -3.19 1.02
N ALA A 175 -13.52 -3.07 -0.30
CA ALA A 175 -13.44 -4.21 -1.20
C ALA A 175 -12.35 -4.03 -2.23
N VAL A 176 -11.78 -5.13 -2.70
CA VAL A 176 -10.94 -5.13 -3.90
C VAL A 176 -11.50 -6.09 -4.92
N ILE A 177 -11.68 -5.62 -6.13
CA ILE A 177 -12.08 -6.43 -7.28
C ILE A 177 -10.81 -6.98 -7.93
N LEU A 178 -10.68 -8.31 -7.94
CA LEU A 178 -9.55 -9.02 -8.51
C LEU A 178 -9.76 -9.20 -10.01
N VAL A 179 -9.27 -8.26 -10.78
CA VAL A 179 -9.35 -8.27 -12.26
C VAL A 179 -8.28 -9.15 -12.87
N SER A 180 -7.09 -9.19 -12.25
CA SER A 180 -5.97 -10.00 -12.72
C SER A 180 -5.09 -10.44 -11.56
N GLU A 181 -4.72 -11.71 -11.57
CA GLU A 181 -3.73 -12.30 -10.67
C GLU A 181 -2.36 -12.47 -11.35
N GLY A 182 -2.21 -11.96 -12.58
CA GLY A 182 -0.99 -12.07 -13.37
C GLY A 182 0.15 -11.19 -12.87
N LYS A 183 1.40 -11.64 -13.08
CA LYS A 183 2.58 -10.84 -12.77
C LYS A 183 2.61 -9.56 -13.62
N LYS A 184 2.91 -8.45 -12.97
CA LYS A 184 3.07 -7.15 -13.62
C LYS A 184 4.30 -7.15 -14.53
N GLN A 185 4.16 -6.62 -15.74
CA GLN A 185 5.30 -6.42 -16.64
C GLN A 185 6.28 -5.37 -16.10
N VAL A 186 5.78 -4.34 -15.45
CA VAL A 186 6.56 -3.29 -14.82
C VAL A 186 6.28 -3.32 -13.33
N SER A 187 7.31 -3.51 -12.50
CA SER A 187 7.15 -3.44 -11.04
C SER A 187 6.82 -2.03 -10.58
N SER A 188 6.15 -1.89 -9.42
CA SER A 188 5.87 -0.56 -8.85
C SER A 188 7.14 0.27 -8.62
N SER A 189 8.26 -0.38 -8.27
CA SER A 189 9.56 0.29 -8.11
C SER A 189 10.09 0.85 -9.44
N GLN A 190 9.92 0.11 -10.54
CA GLN A 190 10.27 0.59 -11.87
C GLN A 190 9.33 1.68 -12.37
N ALA A 191 8.03 1.59 -12.04
CA ALA A 191 7.07 2.63 -12.38
C ALA A 191 7.47 3.99 -11.79
N HIS A 192 7.88 4.04 -10.52
CA HIS A 192 8.36 5.27 -9.87
C HIS A 192 9.55 5.93 -10.60
N ILE A 193 10.39 5.13 -11.26
CA ILE A 193 11.53 5.64 -12.04
C ILE A 193 11.06 6.11 -13.42
N ARG A 194 10.23 5.29 -14.08
CA ARG A 194 9.81 5.56 -15.48
C ARG A 194 8.92 6.79 -15.61
N VAL A 195 8.05 7.06 -14.62
CA VAL A 195 7.13 8.21 -14.70
C VAL A 195 7.83 9.56 -14.82
N SER A 196 9.09 9.68 -14.39
CA SER A 196 9.87 10.92 -14.58
C SER A 196 10.04 11.30 -16.04
N ASN A 197 9.90 10.34 -16.98
CA ASN A 197 9.98 10.56 -18.43
C ASN A 197 8.60 10.81 -19.06
N SER A 198 7.52 10.85 -18.26
CA SER A 198 6.17 11.13 -18.77
C SER A 198 6.03 12.60 -19.16
N LEU A 199 5.31 12.86 -20.24
CA LEU A 199 4.97 14.23 -20.67
C LEU A 199 4.12 14.98 -19.62
N LEU A 200 3.40 14.23 -18.76
CA LEU A 200 2.52 14.77 -17.73
C LEU A 200 3.19 14.85 -16.34
N TYR A 201 4.46 14.45 -16.24
CA TYR A 201 5.15 14.42 -14.94
C TYR A 201 5.37 15.80 -14.34
N ASN A 202 5.64 16.77 -15.19
CA ASN A 202 5.71 18.16 -14.76
C ASN A 202 4.37 18.64 -14.22
N GLY A 203 4.37 19.27 -13.04
CA GLY A 203 3.15 19.67 -12.33
C GLY A 203 2.41 18.50 -11.62
N ARG A 204 2.93 17.27 -11.63
CA ARG A 204 2.29 16.13 -10.94
C ARG A 204 2.21 16.34 -9.42
N SER A 205 3.30 16.87 -8.85
CA SER A 205 3.37 17.11 -7.40
C SER A 205 2.33 18.16 -6.97
N GLU A 206 2.25 19.24 -7.71
CA GLU A 206 1.31 20.35 -7.45
C GLU A 206 -0.15 19.87 -7.57
N ARG A 207 -0.46 19.05 -8.59
CA ARG A 207 -1.81 18.48 -8.76
C ARG A 207 -2.17 17.54 -7.61
N ALA A 208 -1.22 16.72 -7.13
CA ALA A 208 -1.43 15.82 -6.00
C ALA A 208 -1.64 16.58 -4.68
N GLU A 209 -0.85 17.63 -4.43
CA GLU A 209 -0.97 18.44 -3.21
C GLU A 209 -2.31 19.22 -3.19
N ALA A 210 -2.73 19.78 -4.33
CA ALA A 210 -4.03 20.41 -4.45
C ALA A 210 -5.16 19.44 -4.13
N ARG A 211 -5.17 18.24 -4.77
CA ARG A 211 -6.17 17.20 -4.50
C ARG A 211 -6.11 16.69 -3.06
N LEU A 212 -4.92 16.62 -2.44
CA LEU A 212 -4.80 16.24 -1.04
C LEU A 212 -5.54 17.22 -0.12
N SER A 213 -5.36 18.51 -0.34
CA SER A 213 -6.05 19.55 0.42
C SER A 213 -7.57 19.43 0.28
N GLU A 214 -8.04 19.34 -0.96
CA GLU A 214 -9.48 19.23 -1.29
C GLU A 214 -10.08 17.93 -0.74
N LEU A 215 -9.39 16.77 -0.92
CA LEU A 215 -9.87 15.48 -0.44
C LEU A 215 -9.90 15.42 1.08
N THR A 216 -8.92 15.98 1.76
CA THR A 216 -8.91 16.05 3.22
C THR A 216 -10.11 16.82 3.72
N SER A 217 -10.41 17.98 3.13
CA SER A 217 -11.58 18.80 3.47
C SER A 217 -12.89 18.06 3.17
N ALA A 218 -12.98 17.40 2.01
CA ALA A 218 -14.18 16.63 1.62
C ALA A 218 -14.42 15.43 2.56
N LEU A 219 -13.37 14.70 2.98
CA LEU A 219 -13.48 13.60 3.93
C LEU A 219 -13.90 14.09 5.33
N GLN A 220 -13.38 15.21 5.79
CA GLN A 220 -13.78 15.82 7.07
C GLN A 220 -15.23 16.30 7.03
N ALA A 221 -15.67 16.91 5.93
CA ALA A 221 -17.03 17.35 5.70
C ALA A 221 -18.00 16.21 5.35
N ARG A 222 -17.49 14.97 5.16
CA ARG A 222 -18.25 13.80 4.68
C ARG A 222 -18.96 14.04 3.34
N SER A 223 -18.37 14.85 2.48
CA SER A 223 -18.87 15.13 1.12
C SER A 223 -18.53 13.99 0.19
N TRP A 224 -19.37 12.94 0.19
CA TRP A 224 -19.07 11.64 -0.44
C TRP A 224 -18.86 11.75 -1.95
N ARG A 225 -19.72 12.51 -2.64
CA ARG A 225 -19.58 12.75 -4.09
C ARG A 225 -18.24 13.43 -4.41
N GLN A 226 -17.88 14.46 -3.68
CA GLN A 226 -16.61 15.17 -3.88
C GLN A 226 -15.41 14.25 -3.61
N CYS A 227 -15.49 13.39 -2.58
CA CYS A 227 -14.47 12.37 -2.34
C CYS A 227 -14.33 11.42 -3.54
N PHE A 228 -15.45 10.98 -4.12
CA PHE A 228 -15.42 10.13 -5.32
C PHE A 228 -14.73 10.83 -6.50
N GLU A 229 -15.12 12.04 -6.82
CA GLU A 229 -14.58 12.80 -7.96
C GLU A 229 -13.06 13.02 -7.83
N LEU A 230 -12.61 13.36 -6.62
CA LEU A 230 -11.19 13.56 -6.31
C LEU A 230 -10.39 12.26 -6.37
N CYS A 231 -10.89 11.17 -5.78
CA CYS A 231 -10.24 9.86 -5.84
C CYS A 231 -10.17 9.34 -7.28
N TRP A 232 -11.26 9.50 -8.05
CA TRP A 232 -11.31 9.13 -9.45
C TRP A 232 -10.28 9.89 -10.28
N SER A 233 -10.22 11.20 -10.13
CA SER A 233 -9.27 12.06 -10.84
C SER A 233 -7.82 11.73 -10.47
N GLU A 234 -7.57 11.38 -9.21
CA GLU A 234 -6.22 11.11 -8.72
C GLU A 234 -5.62 9.81 -9.28
N PHE A 235 -6.36 8.71 -9.27
CA PHE A 235 -5.80 7.48 -9.84
C PHE A 235 -5.71 7.55 -11.37
N GLN A 236 -6.61 8.25 -12.04
CA GLN A 236 -6.54 8.46 -13.48
C GLN A 236 -5.30 9.31 -13.86
N ASP A 237 -5.00 10.38 -13.11
CA ASP A 237 -3.79 11.18 -13.32
C ASP A 237 -2.52 10.31 -13.15
N MET A 238 -2.49 9.44 -12.13
CA MET A 238 -1.37 8.52 -11.96
C MET A 238 -1.25 7.53 -13.14
N HIS A 239 -2.34 6.94 -13.60
CA HIS A 239 -2.30 6.00 -14.73
C HIS A 239 -1.94 6.71 -16.05
N ALA A 240 -2.35 7.96 -16.25
CA ALA A 240 -1.94 8.76 -17.38
C ALA A 240 -0.42 9.00 -17.43
N LEU A 241 0.26 9.08 -16.26
CA LEU A 241 1.73 9.13 -16.24
C LEU A 241 2.34 7.86 -16.84
N PHE A 242 1.76 6.69 -16.58
CA PHE A 242 2.26 5.41 -17.13
C PHE A 242 2.13 5.37 -18.64
N GLU A 243 0.96 5.70 -19.16
CA GLU A 243 0.64 5.67 -20.59
C GLU A 243 1.42 6.74 -21.40
N THR A 244 1.84 7.83 -20.77
CA THR A 244 2.61 8.89 -21.41
C THR A 244 4.10 8.85 -21.11
N SER A 245 4.59 7.83 -20.39
CA SER A 245 6.01 7.56 -20.15
C SER A 245 6.70 7.07 -21.43
N ARG A 246 8.01 7.15 -21.44
CA ARG A 246 8.85 6.66 -22.56
C ARG A 246 9.88 5.65 -22.06
N PRO A 247 9.75 4.33 -22.41
CA PRO A 247 8.62 3.74 -23.15
C PRO A 247 7.33 3.72 -22.33
N ALA A 248 6.19 3.82 -23.03
CA ALA A 248 4.86 3.75 -22.41
C ALA A 248 4.62 2.36 -21.78
N PHE A 249 3.84 2.34 -20.72
CA PHE A 249 3.35 1.13 -20.06
C PHE A 249 2.04 1.43 -19.37
N GLY A 250 1.29 0.39 -19.01
CA GLY A 250 0.00 0.56 -18.32
C GLY A 250 -0.34 -0.66 -17.47
N TYR A 251 -1.34 -0.49 -16.62
CA TYR A 251 -1.85 -1.56 -15.76
C TYR A 251 -3.34 -1.82 -15.98
N MET A 252 -4.06 -0.88 -16.59
CA MET A 252 -5.47 -1.05 -16.89
C MET A 252 -5.64 -2.03 -18.04
N THR A 253 -6.31 -3.15 -17.76
CA THR A 253 -6.73 -4.13 -18.76
C THR A 253 -8.09 -3.76 -19.31
N SER A 254 -8.53 -4.42 -20.39
CA SER A 254 -9.90 -4.26 -20.90
C SER A 254 -10.95 -4.61 -19.83
N GLU A 255 -10.64 -5.59 -18.96
CA GLU A 255 -11.51 -5.93 -17.84
C GLU A 255 -11.54 -4.81 -16.78
N SER A 256 -10.37 -4.24 -16.41
CA SER A 256 -10.33 -3.07 -15.51
C SER A 256 -11.20 -1.93 -16.05
N GLN A 257 -11.09 -1.65 -17.35
CA GLN A 257 -11.88 -0.59 -18.00
C GLN A 257 -13.39 -0.87 -17.97
N ARG A 258 -13.81 -2.14 -18.21
CA ARG A 258 -15.23 -2.54 -18.11
C ARG A 258 -15.78 -2.35 -16.71
N VAL A 259 -15.03 -2.80 -15.70
CA VAL A 259 -15.42 -2.64 -14.28
C VAL A 259 -15.47 -1.17 -13.89
N LEU A 260 -14.48 -0.36 -14.30
CA LEU A 260 -14.49 1.08 -14.04
C LEU A 260 -15.69 1.78 -14.71
N ALA A 261 -16.04 1.40 -15.95
CA ALA A 261 -17.22 1.93 -16.63
C ALA A 261 -18.51 1.59 -15.86
N HIS A 262 -18.66 0.35 -15.40
CA HIS A 262 -19.78 -0.08 -14.57
C HIS A 262 -19.90 0.72 -13.27
N LEU A 263 -18.79 0.89 -12.53
CA LEU A 263 -18.77 1.67 -11.29
C LEU A 263 -19.11 3.15 -11.52
N ARG A 264 -18.67 3.71 -12.65
CA ARG A 264 -19.03 5.08 -13.03
C ARG A 264 -20.50 5.21 -13.39
N GLN A 265 -21.07 4.21 -14.06
CA GLN A 265 -22.50 4.17 -14.39
C GLN A 265 -23.36 4.15 -13.10
N ILE A 266 -22.99 3.37 -12.08
CA ILE A 266 -23.66 3.39 -10.76
C ILE A 266 -23.76 4.82 -10.22
N TRP A 267 -22.66 5.56 -10.23
CA TRP A 267 -22.63 6.95 -9.79
C TRP A 267 -23.51 7.89 -10.63
N GLN A 268 -23.56 7.67 -11.95
CA GLN A 268 -24.39 8.47 -12.87
C GLN A 268 -25.88 8.24 -12.66
N GLU A 269 -26.26 6.99 -12.38
CA GLU A 269 -27.67 6.60 -12.26
C GLU A 269 -28.25 6.90 -10.88
N THR A 270 -27.43 6.79 -9.82
CA THR A 270 -27.94 6.81 -8.44
C THR A 270 -27.48 8.03 -7.62
N ASP A 271 -26.59 8.84 -8.16
CA ASP A 271 -25.90 9.94 -7.46
C ASP A 271 -25.17 9.48 -6.19
N ASP A 272 -24.91 8.17 -6.10
CA ASP A 272 -24.25 7.51 -4.97
C ASP A 272 -23.50 6.26 -5.46
N GLY A 273 -22.47 5.82 -4.71
CA GLY A 273 -21.64 4.68 -5.07
C GLY A 273 -20.39 4.56 -4.21
N PRO A 274 -19.50 3.60 -4.48
CA PRO A 274 -18.24 3.47 -3.77
C PRO A 274 -17.25 4.56 -4.18
N LEU A 275 -16.31 4.92 -3.30
CA LEU A 275 -15.06 5.56 -3.74
C LEU A 275 -14.25 4.53 -4.50
N VAL A 276 -13.65 4.93 -5.60
CA VAL A 276 -12.89 4.05 -6.50
C VAL A 276 -11.46 4.53 -6.58
N THR A 277 -10.51 3.61 -6.47
CA THR A 277 -9.09 3.91 -6.70
C THR A 277 -8.35 2.68 -7.23
N MET A 278 -7.21 2.90 -7.87
CA MET A 278 -6.30 1.85 -8.32
C MET A 278 -4.87 2.20 -7.92
N ASP A 279 -4.09 1.21 -7.59
CA ASP A 279 -2.63 1.35 -7.48
C ASP A 279 -1.95 0.97 -8.82
N ALA A 280 -0.62 0.83 -8.83
CA ALA A 280 0.15 0.33 -9.97
C ALA A 280 -0.13 -1.18 -10.19
N GLY A 281 -1.33 -1.49 -10.64
CA GLY A 281 -1.86 -2.83 -10.89
C GLY A 281 -3.23 -2.77 -11.54
N ALA A 282 -3.76 -3.92 -12.00
CA ALA A 282 -5.05 -4.02 -12.69
C ALA A 282 -6.26 -4.02 -11.74
N ASN A 283 -6.05 -4.31 -10.46
CA ASN A 283 -7.11 -4.51 -9.49
C ASN A 283 -7.67 -3.18 -8.98
N ILE A 284 -8.97 -3.17 -8.69
CA ILE A 284 -9.73 -1.97 -8.38
C ILE A 284 -10.12 -2.03 -6.90
N HIS A 285 -9.76 -1.00 -6.15
CA HIS A 285 -10.11 -0.86 -4.76
C HIS A 285 -11.31 0.06 -4.59
N LEU A 286 -12.22 -0.36 -3.72
CA LEU A 286 -13.43 0.36 -3.37
C LEU A 286 -13.41 0.68 -1.88
N LEU A 287 -13.72 1.92 -1.52
CA LEU A 287 -14.08 2.27 -0.15
C LEU A 287 -15.57 2.57 -0.10
N ILE A 288 -16.21 2.09 0.93
CA ILE A 288 -17.67 2.02 1.03
C ILE A 288 -18.05 2.52 2.42
N ARG A 289 -19.07 3.33 2.51
CA ARG A 289 -19.65 3.68 3.79
C ARG A 289 -20.34 2.43 4.38
N PRO A 290 -20.22 2.16 5.70
CA PRO A 290 -20.82 0.97 6.31
C PRO A 290 -22.30 0.78 5.98
N GLU A 291 -23.06 1.86 5.91
CA GLU A 291 -24.49 1.83 5.55
C GLU A 291 -24.77 1.43 4.09
N GLN A 292 -23.75 1.44 3.23
CA GLN A 292 -23.86 1.01 1.82
C GLN A 292 -23.55 -0.49 1.62
N SER A 293 -23.12 -1.24 2.64
CA SER A 293 -22.62 -2.63 2.49
C SER A 293 -23.63 -3.55 1.80
N ALA A 294 -24.90 -3.46 2.15
CA ALA A 294 -25.94 -4.25 1.49
C ALA A 294 -26.10 -3.92 -0.01
N ARG A 295 -26.07 -2.62 -0.37
CA ARG A 295 -26.11 -2.16 -1.75
C ARG A 295 -24.83 -2.51 -2.51
N ALA A 296 -23.70 -2.45 -1.81
CA ALA A 296 -22.39 -2.81 -2.38
C ALA A 296 -22.35 -4.28 -2.81
N ASN A 297 -23.00 -5.19 -2.10
CA ASN A 297 -23.11 -6.59 -2.52
C ASN A 297 -23.84 -6.71 -3.87
N GLN A 298 -24.81 -5.85 -4.17
CA GLN A 298 -25.48 -5.82 -5.48
C GLN A 298 -24.54 -5.26 -6.57
N TRP A 299 -23.80 -4.18 -6.28
CA TRP A 299 -22.83 -3.61 -7.23
C TRP A 299 -21.72 -4.58 -7.62
N LEU A 300 -21.35 -5.47 -6.68
CA LEU A 300 -20.26 -6.43 -6.83
C LEU A 300 -20.71 -7.81 -7.27
N GLN A 301 -22.01 -7.99 -7.56
CA GLN A 301 -22.54 -9.28 -7.99
C GLN A 301 -21.86 -9.78 -9.27
N GLY A 302 -21.35 -11.00 -9.23
CA GLY A 302 -20.63 -11.63 -10.35
C GLY A 302 -19.16 -11.20 -10.50
N LEU A 303 -18.65 -10.31 -9.64
CA LEU A 303 -17.25 -9.92 -9.64
C LEU A 303 -16.45 -10.71 -8.59
N ASN A 304 -15.24 -11.11 -8.95
CA ASN A 304 -14.31 -11.73 -7.99
C ASN A 304 -13.74 -10.65 -7.07
N CYS A 305 -14.08 -10.69 -5.78
CA CYS A 305 -13.63 -9.65 -4.84
C CYS A 305 -13.33 -10.19 -3.44
N ILE A 306 -12.41 -9.51 -2.75
CA ILE A 306 -12.14 -9.67 -1.31
C ILE A 306 -12.76 -8.46 -0.61
N LYS A 307 -13.57 -8.70 0.42
CA LYS A 307 -14.32 -7.67 1.16
C LYS A 307 -13.95 -7.67 2.63
N SER A 308 -14.05 -6.51 3.29
CA SER A 308 -13.91 -6.35 4.74
C SER A 308 -15.19 -6.66 5.53
N TRP A 309 -16.32 -6.83 4.83
CA TRP A 309 -17.63 -7.17 5.41
C TRP A 309 -18.15 -8.50 4.85
N SER A 310 -19.12 -9.08 5.53
CA SER A 310 -19.82 -10.32 5.15
C SER A 310 -21.01 -10.08 4.20
#